data_7a2a158ef2789e0753eb72a7427f4c78
#
_entry.id   7a2a158ef2789e0753eb72a7427f4c78
#
_cell.length_a   1.000
_cell.length_b   1.000
_cell.length_c   1.000
_cell.angle_alpha   90.00
_cell.angle_beta   90.00
_cell.angle_gamma   90.00
#
_symmetry.space_group_name_H-M   'P 1'
#
loop_
_entity.id
_entity.type
_entity.pdbx_description
1 polymer ?
#
loop_
_entity_poly.entity_id
_entity_poly.type
_entity_poly.pdbx_seq_one_letter_code
_entity_poly.pdbx_strand_id
1 'polypeptide(L)'
;AMAEALAWGSLLAENHTVRLSGQDCQRGTFSQRHAVLHDFNDGSLYTPLEKLNHGTTAFRIYNSSLSEASVLGFEYGYALESPDALVMWEAQFGDFANGAQVIVDQFIAAAEAKWHQKNRIVLLLPHGYEGAGSEHSSARMERYLQLCADDNMQVINPTTPAQYFHALRRQVHQNVHKPLICLLYTSDAADELDGVD
;
A
#
# COMPACT_ATOMS: atom_id res chain seq x y z
N ALA A 1 -0.01 -2.24 -11.84
CA ALA A 1 -1.45 -2.01 -12.04
C ALA A 1 -2.25 -3.31 -12.08
N MET A 2 -2.08 -4.18 -13.08
CA MET A 2 -2.94 -5.38 -13.25
C MET A 2 -2.87 -6.33 -12.05
N ALA A 3 -1.69 -6.69 -11.59
CA ALA A 3 -1.50 -7.59 -10.44
C ALA A 3 -2.18 -7.08 -9.16
N GLU A 4 -2.08 -5.78 -8.93
CA GLU A 4 -2.71 -5.10 -7.80
C GLU A 4 -4.24 -5.15 -7.90
N ALA A 5 -4.79 -4.77 -9.05
CA ALA A 5 -6.23 -4.79 -9.30
C ALA A 5 -6.82 -6.21 -9.17
N LEU A 6 -6.11 -7.23 -9.68
CA LEU A 6 -6.50 -8.63 -9.56
C LEU A 6 -6.45 -9.11 -8.09
N ALA A 7 -5.40 -8.72 -7.34
CA ALA A 7 -5.30 -9.06 -5.92
C ALA A 7 -6.48 -8.47 -5.13
N TRP A 8 -6.76 -7.20 -5.31
CA TRP A 8 -7.88 -6.52 -4.66
C TRP A 8 -9.24 -7.10 -5.05
N GLY A 9 -9.46 -7.29 -6.36
CA GLY A 9 -10.72 -7.85 -6.85
C GLY A 9 -10.98 -9.26 -6.32
N SER A 10 -9.94 -10.11 -6.25
CA SER A 10 -10.09 -11.46 -5.70
C SER A 10 -10.36 -11.44 -4.19
N LEU A 11 -9.73 -10.55 -3.41
CA LEU A 11 -9.99 -10.40 -1.98
C LEU A 11 -11.42 -9.89 -1.71
N LEU A 12 -11.89 -8.92 -2.50
CA LEU A 12 -13.29 -8.45 -2.42
C LEU A 12 -14.27 -9.59 -2.70
N ALA A 13 -14.02 -10.42 -3.70
CA ALA A 13 -14.85 -11.59 -4.02
C ALA A 13 -14.82 -12.65 -2.91
N GLU A 14 -13.78 -12.66 -2.09
CA GLU A 14 -13.62 -13.53 -0.91
C GLU A 14 -14.12 -12.86 0.40
N ASN A 15 -14.84 -11.76 0.30
CA ASN A 15 -15.42 -10.99 1.41
C ASN A 15 -14.41 -10.25 2.29
N HIS A 16 -13.23 -9.90 1.76
CA HIS A 16 -12.27 -9.07 2.45
C HIS A 16 -12.36 -7.62 1.98
N THR A 17 -12.53 -6.69 2.91
CA THR A 17 -12.45 -5.26 2.62
C THR A 17 -11.03 -4.89 2.23
N VAL A 18 -10.92 -4.04 1.19
CA VAL A 18 -9.65 -3.49 0.72
C VAL A 18 -9.67 -1.99 0.88
N ARG A 19 -8.71 -1.45 1.60
CA ARG A 19 -8.55 -0.02 1.84
C ARG A 19 -7.15 0.45 1.48
N LEU A 20 -7.08 1.51 0.69
CA LEU A 20 -5.84 2.20 0.35
C LEU A 20 -6.00 3.69 0.58
N SER A 21 -5.02 4.31 1.21
CA SER A 21 -4.87 5.76 1.23
C SER A 21 -3.44 6.18 0.91
N GLY A 22 -3.30 7.37 0.37
CA GLY A 22 -2.02 7.97 0.00
C GLY A 22 -2.24 9.18 -0.89
N GLN A 23 -1.22 9.98 -1.09
CA GLN A 23 -1.28 11.12 -2.00
C GLN A 23 -1.36 10.62 -3.44
N ASP A 24 -2.32 11.12 -4.21
CA ASP A 24 -2.59 10.72 -5.60
C ASP A 24 -2.80 9.22 -5.82
N CYS A 25 -3.10 8.44 -4.79
CA CYS A 25 -3.14 6.98 -4.90
C CYS A 25 -4.30 6.46 -5.77
N GLN A 26 -5.37 7.24 -6.00
CA GLN A 26 -6.46 6.85 -6.89
C GLN A 26 -6.01 6.68 -8.35
N ARG A 27 -5.15 7.59 -8.82
CA ARG A 27 -4.49 7.49 -10.12
C ARG A 27 -3.17 6.73 -10.03
N GLY A 28 -2.48 6.88 -8.91
CA GLY A 28 -1.08 6.59 -8.70
C GLY A 28 -0.19 7.76 -9.10
N THR A 29 0.82 8.09 -8.30
CA THR A 29 1.78 9.19 -8.56
C THR A 29 2.40 9.08 -9.96
N PHE A 30 2.67 7.86 -10.41
CA PHE A 30 3.28 7.54 -11.71
C PHE A 30 2.25 7.17 -12.79
N SER A 31 0.97 7.50 -12.58
CA SER A 31 -0.14 7.13 -13.48
C SER A 31 -0.30 5.62 -13.71
N GLN A 32 0.15 4.81 -12.79
CA GLN A 32 0.20 3.35 -12.92
C GLN A 32 -1.09 2.64 -12.50
N ARG A 33 -2.00 3.30 -11.78
CA ARG A 33 -3.15 2.61 -11.13
C ARG A 33 -4.49 2.88 -11.79
N HIS A 34 -4.91 4.12 -11.88
CA HIS A 34 -6.23 4.53 -12.40
C HIS A 34 -7.40 3.73 -11.80
N ALA A 35 -7.43 3.57 -10.47
CA ALA A 35 -8.49 2.86 -9.78
C ALA A 35 -9.82 3.64 -9.75
N VAL A 36 -9.76 4.95 -9.93
CA VAL A 36 -10.91 5.84 -10.07
C VAL A 36 -10.80 6.57 -11.40
N LEU A 37 -11.86 6.46 -12.20
CA LEU A 37 -11.99 7.12 -13.49
C LEU A 37 -12.91 8.33 -13.34
N HIS A 38 -12.64 9.37 -14.12
CA HIS A 38 -13.45 10.59 -14.17
C HIS A 38 -14.14 10.69 -15.53
N ASP A 39 -15.46 10.89 -15.53
CA ASP A 39 -16.16 11.16 -16.78
C ASP A 39 -15.72 12.49 -17.35
N PHE A 40 -15.44 12.52 -18.65
CA PHE A 40 -14.93 13.71 -19.33
C PHE A 40 -15.98 14.83 -19.41
N ASN A 41 -17.28 14.50 -19.46
CA ASN A 41 -18.34 15.46 -19.69
C ASN A 41 -18.81 16.14 -18.40
N ASP A 42 -18.95 15.39 -17.32
CA ASP A 42 -19.56 15.88 -16.07
C ASP A 42 -18.66 15.73 -14.82
N GLY A 43 -17.49 15.11 -14.99
CA GLY A 43 -16.54 14.88 -13.88
C GLY A 43 -17.01 13.83 -12.88
N SER A 44 -18.06 13.05 -13.16
CA SER A 44 -18.52 11.99 -12.28
C SER A 44 -17.46 10.91 -12.12
N LEU A 45 -17.42 10.31 -10.91
CA LEU A 45 -16.43 9.31 -10.57
C LEU A 45 -16.96 7.90 -10.82
N TYR A 46 -16.12 7.06 -11.37
CA TYR A 46 -16.38 5.63 -11.55
C TYR A 46 -15.24 4.81 -11.01
N THR A 47 -15.53 3.96 -10.02
CA THR A 47 -14.58 3.05 -9.39
C THR A 47 -14.95 1.61 -9.73
N PRO A 48 -14.29 0.96 -10.70
CA PRO A 48 -14.67 -0.38 -11.17
C PRO A 48 -14.79 -1.41 -10.05
N LEU A 49 -13.83 -1.44 -9.11
CA LEU A 49 -13.77 -2.41 -8.02
C LEU A 49 -14.91 -2.24 -6.99
N GLU A 50 -15.52 -1.07 -6.89
CA GLU A 50 -16.70 -0.88 -6.02
C GLU A 50 -17.92 -1.69 -6.48
N LYS A 51 -17.95 -2.16 -7.73
CA LYS A 51 -18.99 -3.06 -8.22
C LYS A 51 -18.93 -4.45 -7.56
N LEU A 52 -17.82 -4.79 -6.92
CA LEU A 52 -17.66 -6.01 -6.15
C LEU A 52 -18.05 -5.84 -4.68
N ASN A 53 -18.41 -4.63 -4.25
CA ASN A 53 -18.86 -4.38 -2.88
C ASN A 53 -20.16 -5.13 -2.60
N HIS A 54 -20.23 -5.82 -1.45
CA HIS A 54 -21.47 -6.46 -0.99
C HIS A 54 -21.46 -6.62 0.54
N GLY A 55 -22.63 -6.53 1.15
CA GLY A 55 -22.74 -6.57 2.61
C GLY A 55 -21.87 -5.49 3.26
N THR A 56 -20.97 -5.88 4.14
CA THR A 56 -20.00 -5.00 4.81
C THR A 56 -18.68 -4.90 4.07
N THR A 57 -18.47 -5.74 3.05
CA THR A 57 -17.23 -5.75 2.24
C THR A 57 -17.21 -4.57 1.30
N ALA A 58 -16.11 -3.85 1.26
CA ALA A 58 -15.98 -2.66 0.45
C ALA A 58 -14.56 -2.43 -0.08
N PHE A 59 -14.49 -1.95 -1.32
CA PHE A 59 -13.31 -1.30 -1.85
C PHE A 59 -13.34 0.18 -1.46
N ARG A 60 -12.26 0.66 -0.87
CA ARG A 60 -12.13 2.05 -0.44
C ARG A 60 -10.75 2.58 -0.80
N ILE A 61 -10.72 3.64 -1.59
CA ILE A 61 -9.48 4.27 -2.02
C ILE A 61 -9.59 5.80 -1.88
N TYR A 62 -8.61 6.42 -1.21
CA TYR A 62 -8.68 7.83 -0.87
C TYR A 62 -7.36 8.54 -1.16
N ASN A 63 -7.43 9.60 -1.97
CA ASN A 63 -6.34 10.56 -2.02
C ASN A 63 -6.26 11.27 -0.67
N SER A 64 -5.15 11.13 0.00
CA SER A 64 -4.94 11.68 1.34
C SER A 64 -4.46 13.12 1.31
N SER A 65 -4.58 13.79 2.45
CA SER A 65 -3.92 15.07 2.71
C SER A 65 -2.40 14.91 2.70
N LEU A 66 -1.71 16.03 2.54
CA LEU A 66 -0.25 16.13 2.59
C LEU A 66 0.22 16.06 4.07
N SER A 67 0.25 14.87 4.64
CA SER A 67 0.77 14.60 5.98
C SER A 67 0.98 13.11 6.18
N GLU A 68 2.19 12.63 5.98
CA GLU A 68 2.54 11.21 6.09
C GLU A 68 2.25 10.68 7.50
N ALA A 69 2.66 11.41 8.54
CA ALA A 69 2.45 11.00 9.93
C ALA A 69 0.96 10.84 10.29
N SER A 70 0.12 11.80 9.88
CA SER A 70 -1.30 11.78 10.20
C SER A 70 -2.00 10.63 9.46
N VAL A 71 -1.69 10.47 8.18
CA VAL A 71 -2.35 9.45 7.34
C VAL A 71 -1.91 8.04 7.74
N LEU A 72 -0.60 7.81 7.90
CA LEU A 72 -0.10 6.51 8.34
C LEU A 72 -0.59 6.17 9.75
N GLY A 73 -0.64 7.15 10.67
CA GLY A 73 -1.17 6.95 12.01
C GLY A 73 -2.65 6.58 11.99
N PHE A 74 -3.45 7.22 11.13
CA PHE A 74 -4.86 6.86 10.94
C PHE A 74 -5.02 5.44 10.39
N GLU A 75 -4.29 5.10 9.32
CA GLU A 75 -4.39 3.78 8.71
C GLU A 75 -3.89 2.67 9.64
N TYR A 76 -2.88 2.94 10.46
CA TYR A 76 -2.46 2.03 11.51
C TYR A 76 -3.60 1.73 12.49
N GLY A 77 -4.27 2.77 13.01
CA GLY A 77 -5.42 2.60 13.91
C GLY A 77 -6.59 1.89 13.22
N TYR A 78 -6.87 2.22 11.95
CA TYR A 78 -7.90 1.53 11.17
C TYR A 78 -7.60 0.04 11.02
N ALA A 79 -6.35 -0.32 10.76
CA ALA A 79 -5.94 -1.72 10.62
C ALA A 79 -6.03 -2.51 11.92
N LEU A 80 -5.88 -1.87 13.09
CA LEU A 80 -6.11 -2.50 14.39
C LEU A 80 -7.58 -2.87 14.60
N GLU A 81 -8.50 -1.99 14.20
CA GLU A 81 -9.94 -2.18 14.37
C GLU A 81 -10.58 -3.02 13.24
N SER A 82 -9.83 -3.28 12.17
CA SER A 82 -10.30 -4.03 11.00
C SER A 82 -9.30 -5.14 10.64
N PRO A 83 -9.11 -6.15 11.49
CA PRO A 83 -8.05 -7.15 11.33
C PRO A 83 -8.22 -8.05 10.10
N ASP A 84 -9.43 -8.16 9.52
CA ASP A 84 -9.72 -8.96 8.34
C ASP A 84 -9.64 -8.17 7.03
N ALA A 85 -9.36 -6.87 7.10
CA ALA A 85 -9.21 -6.01 5.94
C ALA A 85 -7.75 -5.96 5.46
N LEU A 86 -7.56 -5.80 4.16
CA LEU A 86 -6.29 -5.36 3.59
C LEU A 86 -6.23 -3.84 3.70
N VAL A 87 -5.48 -3.34 4.65
CA VAL A 87 -5.29 -1.90 4.87
C VAL A 87 -3.90 -1.51 4.40
N MET A 88 -3.84 -0.53 3.50
CA MET A 88 -2.61 -0.09 2.85
C MET A 88 -2.45 1.42 2.94
N TRP A 89 -1.24 1.87 3.19
CA TRP A 89 -0.82 3.25 3.01
C TRP A 89 0.27 3.31 1.94
N GLU A 90 0.09 4.18 0.95
CA GLU A 90 1.09 4.42 -0.08
C GLU A 90 1.75 5.78 0.12
N ALA A 91 3.06 5.78 0.30
CA ALA A 91 3.84 7.00 0.23
C ALA A 91 3.84 7.51 -1.22
N GLN A 92 3.77 8.83 -1.43
CA GLN A 92 3.85 9.39 -2.79
C GLN A 92 5.19 9.04 -3.45
N PHE A 93 6.26 9.13 -2.69
CA PHE A 93 7.57 8.54 -2.93
C PHE A 93 8.01 7.85 -1.64
N GLY A 94 8.66 6.71 -1.73
CA GLY A 94 9.09 5.98 -0.53
C GLY A 94 10.01 6.79 0.38
N ASP A 95 10.78 7.71 -0.18
CA ASP A 95 11.64 8.64 0.58
C ASP A 95 10.83 9.53 1.54
N PHE A 96 9.58 9.87 1.19
CA PHE A 96 8.72 10.71 2.04
C PHE A 96 8.17 9.98 3.25
N ALA A 97 8.35 8.67 3.37
CA ALA A 97 8.01 7.94 4.59
C ALA A 97 8.77 8.44 5.82
N ASN A 98 9.86 9.20 5.63
CA ASN A 98 10.56 9.88 6.70
C ASN A 98 9.66 10.86 7.48
N GLY A 99 8.67 11.46 6.84
CA GLY A 99 7.68 12.32 7.50
C GLY A 99 6.74 11.56 8.47
N ALA A 100 6.71 10.24 8.40
CA ALA A 100 5.96 9.36 9.28
C ALA A 100 6.86 8.45 10.13
N GLN A 101 8.16 8.72 10.23
CA GLN A 101 9.11 7.84 10.90
C GLN A 101 8.73 7.55 12.34
N VAL A 102 8.18 8.53 13.06
CA VAL A 102 7.73 8.34 14.44
C VAL A 102 6.60 7.30 14.55
N ILE A 103 5.71 7.23 13.56
CA ILE A 103 4.65 6.22 13.51
C ILE A 103 5.25 4.84 13.24
N VAL A 104 6.23 4.76 12.35
CA VAL A 104 6.93 3.50 12.07
C VAL A 104 7.64 3.00 13.32
N ASP A 105 8.45 3.84 13.97
CA ASP A 105 9.30 3.44 15.11
C ASP A 105 8.48 3.10 16.34
N GLN A 106 7.49 3.94 16.68
CA GLN A 106 6.79 3.84 17.96
C GLN A 106 5.57 2.94 17.94
N PHE A 107 4.96 2.73 16.76
CA PHE A 107 3.74 1.95 16.63
C PHE A 107 3.96 0.72 15.74
N ILE A 108 4.32 0.88 14.47
CA ILE A 108 4.40 -0.25 13.52
C ILE A 108 5.46 -1.27 13.96
N ALA A 109 6.66 -0.80 14.27
CA ALA A 109 7.77 -1.67 14.66
C ALA A 109 7.68 -2.21 16.09
N ALA A 110 7.03 -1.47 17.01
CA ALA A 110 7.17 -1.70 18.45
C ALA A 110 5.86 -2.08 19.18
N ALA A 111 4.69 -1.91 18.55
CA ALA A 111 3.41 -2.06 19.26
C ALA A 111 3.15 -3.48 19.76
N GLU A 112 3.59 -4.51 19.04
CA GLU A 112 3.43 -5.89 19.49
C GLU A 112 4.23 -6.15 20.77
N ALA A 113 5.47 -5.69 20.84
CA ALA A 113 6.31 -5.83 22.03
C ALA A 113 5.81 -4.98 23.20
N LYS A 114 5.36 -3.74 22.95
CA LYS A 114 4.91 -2.82 24.00
C LYS A 114 3.52 -3.15 24.53
N TRP A 115 2.59 -3.47 23.63
CA TRP A 115 1.15 -3.52 23.97
C TRP A 115 0.46 -4.80 23.51
N HIS A 116 1.18 -5.75 22.98
CA HIS A 116 0.65 -6.99 22.37
C HIS A 116 -0.35 -6.72 21.22
N GLN A 117 -0.23 -5.56 20.59
CA GLN A 117 -1.05 -5.16 19.46
C GLN A 117 -0.46 -5.69 18.15
N LYS A 118 -1.17 -6.62 17.53
CA LYS A 118 -0.79 -7.16 16.22
C LYS A 118 -1.47 -6.37 15.12
N ASN A 119 -0.76 -6.12 14.03
CA ASN A 119 -1.23 -5.33 12.91
C ASN A 119 -0.83 -5.96 11.58
N ARG A 120 -1.65 -5.79 10.55
CA ARG A 120 -1.40 -6.28 9.19
C ARG A 120 -1.23 -5.15 8.18
N ILE A 121 -1.02 -3.92 8.63
CA ILE A 121 -0.89 -2.79 7.72
C ILE A 121 0.18 -3.05 6.65
N VAL A 122 -0.08 -2.58 5.44
CA VAL A 122 0.88 -2.62 4.33
C VAL A 122 1.36 -1.21 4.04
N LEU A 123 2.66 -1.03 4.00
CA LEU A 123 3.28 0.19 3.50
C LEU A 123 3.75 -0.07 2.06
N LEU A 124 3.21 0.69 1.12
CA LEU A 124 3.63 0.68 -0.29
C LEU A 124 4.60 1.83 -0.50
N LEU A 125 5.85 1.51 -0.80
CA LEU A 125 6.94 2.48 -0.86
C LEU A 125 7.56 2.48 -2.26
N PRO A 126 7.17 3.43 -3.13
CA PRO A 126 7.83 3.61 -4.42
C PRO A 126 9.34 3.84 -4.24
N HIS A 127 10.14 3.05 -4.94
CA HIS A 127 11.58 3.05 -4.82
C HIS A 127 12.21 2.90 -6.21
N GLY A 128 13.17 3.75 -6.55
CA GLY A 128 13.87 3.71 -7.82
C GLY A 128 14.72 4.96 -8.02
N TYR A 129 15.79 4.81 -8.79
CA TYR A 129 16.75 5.89 -9.05
C TYR A 129 16.62 6.46 -10.47
N GLU A 130 15.63 6.02 -11.23
CA GLU A 130 15.44 6.40 -12.62
C GLU A 130 14.49 7.61 -12.71
N GLY A 131 15.03 8.74 -13.17
CA GLY A 131 14.26 9.94 -13.49
C GLY A 131 13.71 10.75 -12.32
N ALA A 132 13.91 10.32 -11.07
CA ALA A 132 13.52 11.08 -9.88
C ALA A 132 14.73 11.85 -9.29
N GLY A 133 14.48 12.92 -8.54
CA GLY A 133 15.52 13.66 -7.82
C GLY A 133 16.10 12.87 -6.64
N SER A 134 17.11 13.43 -5.99
CA SER A 134 17.80 12.80 -4.85
C SER A 134 16.86 12.52 -3.66
N GLU A 135 15.83 13.35 -3.47
CA GLU A 135 14.84 13.23 -2.39
C GLU A 135 13.60 12.40 -2.80
N HIS A 136 13.58 11.80 -3.99
CA HIS A 136 12.44 11.11 -4.54
C HIS A 136 12.77 9.67 -4.96
N SER A 137 13.97 9.20 -4.66
CA SER A 137 14.49 7.94 -5.21
C SER A 137 14.45 6.80 -4.22
N SER A 138 15.02 6.98 -3.02
CA SER A 138 15.18 5.87 -2.08
C SER A 138 14.08 5.79 -1.05
N ALA A 139 13.42 4.65 -0.95
CA ALA A 139 12.51 4.33 0.16
C ALA A 139 13.25 4.00 1.47
N ARG A 140 14.57 4.07 1.49
CA ARG A 140 15.41 3.82 2.67
C ARG A 140 15.13 2.45 3.31
N MET A 141 15.21 1.40 2.51
CA MET A 141 14.97 0.02 2.95
C MET A 141 15.78 -0.34 4.20
N GLU A 142 17.01 0.17 4.30
CA GLU A 142 17.91 -0.03 5.42
C GLU A 142 17.32 0.41 6.76
N ARG A 143 16.47 1.42 6.81
CA ARG A 143 15.77 1.85 8.02
C ARG A 143 14.82 0.79 8.54
N TYR A 144 14.05 0.18 7.64
CA TYR A 144 13.12 -0.89 8.00
C TYR A 144 13.85 -2.16 8.40
N LEU A 145 14.93 -2.51 7.68
CA LEU A 145 15.75 -3.67 8.03
C LEU A 145 16.40 -3.52 9.41
N GLN A 146 16.84 -2.31 9.78
CA GLN A 146 17.37 -2.04 11.12
C GLN A 146 16.31 -2.18 12.23
N LEU A 147 15.04 -1.93 11.91
CA LEU A 147 13.92 -2.05 12.85
C LEU A 147 13.42 -3.49 12.97
N CYS A 148 13.85 -4.41 12.11
CA CYS A 148 13.47 -5.82 12.18
C CYS A 148 14.09 -6.47 13.42
N ALA A 149 13.23 -6.98 14.31
CA ALA A 149 13.60 -7.68 15.52
C ALA A 149 12.45 -8.61 15.92
N ASP A 150 12.76 -9.84 16.36
CA ASP A 150 11.78 -10.81 16.87
C ASP A 150 10.58 -11.02 15.90
N ASP A 151 10.85 -11.05 14.61
CA ASP A 151 9.84 -11.22 13.55
C ASP A 151 8.71 -10.15 13.60
N ASN A 152 9.00 -8.93 14.02
CA ASN A 152 8.03 -7.85 14.20
C ASN A 152 7.41 -7.33 12.90
N MET A 153 8.09 -7.46 11.76
CA MET A 153 7.61 -7.00 10.45
C MET A 153 8.20 -7.83 9.31
N GLN A 154 7.59 -7.71 8.13
CA GLN A 154 8.05 -8.29 6.89
C GLN A 154 8.51 -7.18 5.95
N VAL A 155 9.70 -7.29 5.39
CA VAL A 155 10.22 -6.36 4.37
C VAL A 155 10.38 -7.13 3.07
N ILE A 156 9.74 -6.70 2.01
CA ILE A 156 9.78 -7.36 0.70
C ILE A 156 10.07 -6.38 -0.43
N ASN A 157 10.65 -6.93 -1.47
CA ASN A 157 10.87 -6.27 -2.75
C ASN A 157 10.43 -7.23 -3.87
N PRO A 158 9.14 -7.20 -4.26
CA PRO A 158 8.64 -8.05 -5.33
C PRO A 158 9.24 -7.60 -6.66
N THR A 159 9.83 -8.54 -7.39
CA THR A 159 10.49 -8.30 -8.68
C THR A 159 9.61 -8.68 -9.88
N THR A 160 8.42 -9.21 -9.63
CA THR A 160 7.44 -9.53 -10.67
C THR A 160 6.02 -9.16 -10.24
N PRO A 161 5.13 -8.85 -11.18
CA PRO A 161 3.71 -8.63 -10.88
C PRO A 161 3.06 -9.80 -10.13
N ALA A 162 3.43 -11.03 -10.45
CA ALA A 162 2.93 -12.23 -9.77
C ALA A 162 3.33 -12.28 -8.30
N GLN A 163 4.57 -11.93 -7.98
CA GLN A 163 5.03 -11.86 -6.58
C GLN A 163 4.25 -10.80 -5.81
N TYR A 164 4.01 -9.64 -6.39
CA TYR A 164 3.23 -8.58 -5.76
C TYR A 164 1.77 -9.00 -5.53
N PHE A 165 1.13 -9.62 -6.53
CA PHE A 165 -0.20 -10.21 -6.39
C PHE A 165 -0.29 -11.16 -5.19
N HIS A 166 0.63 -12.12 -5.12
CA HIS A 166 0.64 -13.11 -4.04
C HIS A 166 0.99 -12.49 -2.68
N ALA A 167 1.86 -11.49 -2.64
CA ALA A 167 2.22 -10.82 -1.40
C ALA A 167 1.01 -10.12 -0.75
N LEU A 168 0.21 -9.39 -1.54
CA LEU A 168 -1.00 -8.73 -1.05
C LEU A 168 -2.04 -9.74 -0.55
N ARG A 169 -2.28 -10.81 -1.30
CA ARG A 169 -3.22 -11.86 -0.89
C ARG A 169 -2.74 -12.59 0.36
N ARG A 170 -1.45 -12.95 0.40
CA ARG A 170 -0.84 -13.59 1.57
C ARG A 170 -1.03 -12.76 2.83
N GLN A 171 -0.93 -11.43 2.74
CA GLN A 171 -1.09 -10.53 3.88
C GLN A 171 -2.43 -10.68 4.59
N VAL A 172 -3.49 -11.02 3.85
CA VAL A 172 -4.82 -11.29 4.41
C VAL A 172 -4.97 -12.75 4.87
N HIS A 173 -4.50 -13.71 4.07
CA HIS A 173 -4.74 -15.13 4.31
C HIS A 173 -3.81 -15.79 5.33
N GLN A 174 -2.64 -15.20 5.59
CA GLN A 174 -1.72 -15.77 6.58
C GLN A 174 -2.26 -15.60 8.01
N ASN A 175 -2.00 -16.58 8.86
CA ASN A 175 -2.39 -16.52 10.28
C ASN A 175 -1.50 -15.61 11.13
N VAL A 176 -0.43 -15.09 10.53
CA VAL A 176 0.53 -14.20 11.19
C VAL A 176 0.17 -12.75 10.86
N HIS A 177 -0.15 -11.98 11.89
CA HIS A 177 -0.51 -10.57 11.76
C HIS A 177 0.73 -9.71 11.99
N LYS A 178 1.46 -9.43 10.92
CA LYS A 178 2.67 -8.60 10.95
C LYS A 178 2.58 -7.52 9.87
N PRO A 179 3.05 -6.31 10.14
CA PRO A 179 3.17 -5.27 9.12
C PRO A 179 4.00 -5.74 7.93
N LEU A 180 3.60 -5.30 6.75
CA LEU A 180 4.31 -5.58 5.50
C LEU A 180 4.85 -4.27 4.92
N ILE A 181 6.16 -4.18 4.80
CA ILE A 181 6.85 -3.09 4.11
C ILE A 181 7.16 -3.59 2.70
N CYS A 182 6.50 -3.00 1.72
CA CYS A 182 6.59 -3.41 0.33
C CYS A 182 7.27 -2.31 -0.49
N LEU A 183 8.49 -2.56 -0.94
CA LEU A 183 9.19 -1.69 -1.86
C LEU A 183 8.69 -1.96 -3.29
N LEU A 184 8.25 -0.91 -3.97
CA LEU A 184 7.75 -0.99 -5.33
C LEU A 184 8.75 -0.28 -6.26
N TYR A 185 9.28 -0.99 -7.25
CA TYR A 185 10.11 -0.33 -8.26
C TYR A 185 9.26 0.51 -9.19
N THR A 186 9.68 1.76 -9.37
CA THR A 186 8.98 2.72 -10.23
C THR A 186 9.18 2.43 -11.71
N SER A 187 10.29 1.79 -12.08
CA SER A 187 10.60 1.40 -13.47
C SER A 187 9.66 0.31 -14.01
N ASP A 188 9.26 -0.65 -13.19
CA ASP A 188 8.34 -1.74 -13.60
C ASP A 188 6.95 -1.23 -14.00
N ALA A 189 6.57 -0.02 -13.55
CA ALA A 189 5.30 0.58 -13.93
C ALA A 189 5.36 1.30 -15.29
N ALA A 190 6.55 1.71 -15.73
CA ALA A 190 6.76 2.41 -17.00
C ALA A 190 7.07 1.44 -18.15
N ASP A 191 7.79 0.36 -17.88
CA ASP A 191 8.22 -0.60 -18.91
C ASP A 191 7.08 -1.46 -19.49
N GLU A 192 5.94 -1.58 -18.81
CA GLU A 192 4.75 -2.26 -19.35
C GLU A 192 4.04 -1.44 -20.47
N LEU A 193 4.39 -0.18 -20.66
CA LEU A 193 3.79 0.68 -21.70
C LEU A 193 4.60 0.71 -23.00
N ASP A 194 5.87 0.31 -22.99
CA ASP A 194 6.74 0.36 -24.17
C ASP A 194 6.86 -1.00 -24.92
N GLY A 195 6.12 -1.99 -24.49
CA GLY A 195 6.12 -3.35 -25.08
C GLY A 195 5.11 -3.55 -26.22
N VAL A 196 4.91 -2.58 -27.10
CA VAL A 196 4.18 -2.76 -28.36
C VAL A 196 5.07 -2.30 -29.51
N ASP A 197 5.85 -3.19 -30.03
CA ASP A 197 6.30 -3.21 -31.42
C ASP A 197 5.44 -4.20 -32.23
#